data_8a0f7c0ddaf81d6dce16ae23fcc69acd
#
_entry.id   8a0f7c0ddaf81d6dce16ae23fcc69acd
#
_cell.length_a   1.000
_cell.length_b   1.000
_cell.length_c   1.000
_cell.angle_alpha   90.00
_cell.angle_beta   90.00
_cell.angle_gamma   90.00
#
_symmetry.space_group_name_H-M   'P 1'
#
loop_
_entity.id
_entity.type
_entity.pdbx_description
1 polymer ?
#
loop_
_entity_poly.entity_id
_entity_poly.type
_entity_poly.pdbx_seq_one_letter_code
_entity_poly.pdbx_strand_id
1 'polypeptide(L)'
;MGQDREAMEHDCKFNTRLLHGETSKGYGQREILPPISQVSAFQYESMEELERVFTHKSMGYAYTRIGNPSVSAFEQKINELEGGAGAVCCSSGMSAITASLLAICESGDEIIAGTGLYGGTIDLLHDLEKLGIHTIFTKKLDKTSLTGLITDRTRVIFGELISNPSLIVMDVKEVSEAAHEAGIPLLIDSTTATPYMARPIELGADIVIHSTSKYINGGGNSIGGIIVDGGKFSWNFEKHTALKEFKKYGRMAFSVRLRTDIWENLGSCMAPMNAYLSYIGVETLGLRMEKICDNADALAKALDKEPDIEVNYLTLPGHPYHGYVDSQLGGHGGGILNFRAGSRERAFKIINSLKYAVIASNIGDLRTLVIHPASTLYLRSGREETEAAGVFDDTVRVSVGIEDKEDLINDFLSAVADSRI
;
A
#
# COMPACT_ATOMS: atom_id res chain seq x y z
N MET A 1 12.44 -2.56 35.29
CA MET A 1 11.45 -3.26 34.42
C MET A 1 11.06 -2.51 33.15
N GLY A 2 11.29 -1.20 33.00
CA GLY A 2 11.01 -0.45 31.77
C GLY A 2 12.12 -0.55 30.72
N GLN A 3 13.38 -0.47 31.12
CA GLN A 3 14.52 -0.48 30.18
C GLN A 3 14.78 -1.84 29.51
N ASP A 4 14.43 -2.95 30.18
CA ASP A 4 14.59 -4.29 29.60
C ASP A 4 13.52 -4.64 28.55
N ARG A 5 12.38 -3.93 28.55
CA ARG A 5 11.34 -4.10 27.52
C ARG A 5 11.67 -3.35 26.22
N GLU A 6 12.18 -2.12 26.31
CA GLU A 6 12.61 -1.35 25.12
C GLU A 6 13.70 -2.08 24.31
N ALA A 7 14.64 -2.77 24.99
CA ALA A 7 15.66 -3.57 24.32
C ALA A 7 15.12 -4.84 23.66
N MET A 8 14.03 -5.42 24.17
CA MET A 8 13.38 -6.61 23.56
C MET A 8 12.57 -6.29 22.32
N GLU A 9 12.07 -5.06 22.16
CA GLU A 9 11.15 -4.68 21.06
C GLU A 9 11.86 -4.59 19.70
N HIS A 10 13.16 -4.29 19.66
CA HIS A 10 13.90 -4.15 18.40
C HIS A 10 14.43 -5.46 17.81
N ASP A 11 14.50 -6.54 18.61
CA ASP A 11 15.16 -7.80 18.21
C ASP A 11 14.17 -8.97 17.97
N CYS A 12 12.86 -8.74 18.10
CA CYS A 12 11.87 -9.79 17.92
C CYS A 12 11.40 -9.91 16.45
N LYS A 13 11.05 -11.16 16.06
CA LYS A 13 10.54 -11.48 14.72
C LYS A 13 9.17 -10.85 14.47
N PHE A 14 8.79 -10.79 13.20
CA PHE A 14 7.60 -10.09 12.70
C PHE A 14 6.31 -10.42 13.48
N ASN A 15 5.95 -11.69 13.62
CA ASN A 15 4.71 -12.09 14.32
C ASN A 15 4.71 -11.72 15.81
N THR A 16 5.87 -11.74 16.48
CA THR A 16 5.97 -11.27 17.86
C THR A 16 5.75 -9.77 17.95
N ARG A 17 6.31 -9.01 17.00
CA ARG A 17 6.13 -7.56 16.91
C ARG A 17 4.68 -7.18 16.60
N LEU A 18 3.97 -7.95 15.75
CA LEU A 18 2.54 -7.78 15.50
C LEU A 18 1.69 -7.80 16.78
N LEU A 19 2.01 -8.70 17.71
CA LEU A 19 1.18 -8.95 18.89
C LEU A 19 1.59 -8.09 20.09
N HIS A 20 2.87 -7.72 20.19
CA HIS A 20 3.45 -7.09 21.39
C HIS A 20 3.99 -5.68 21.17
N GLY A 21 3.75 -5.06 20.01
CA GLY A 21 4.05 -3.65 19.76
C GLY A 21 3.30 -2.71 20.70
N GLU A 22 3.72 -1.46 20.77
CA GLU A 22 3.12 -0.47 21.69
C GLU A 22 1.63 -0.28 21.42
N THR A 23 0.80 -1.00 22.14
CA THR A 23 -0.63 -0.66 22.24
C THR A 23 -0.77 0.63 23.05
N SER A 24 -1.68 1.50 22.64
CA SER A 24 -1.94 2.82 23.20
C SER A 24 -1.73 2.93 24.71
N LYS A 25 -0.66 3.58 25.13
CA LYS A 25 -0.47 4.05 26.50
C LYS A 25 -1.46 5.17 26.75
N GLY A 26 -2.47 4.99 27.60
CA GLY A 26 -3.33 6.10 27.99
C GLY A 26 -4.78 5.82 28.32
N TYR A 27 -5.22 4.57 28.26
CA TYR A 27 -6.55 4.18 28.73
C TYR A 27 -6.42 3.66 30.16
N GLY A 28 -7.29 4.08 31.05
CA GLY A 28 -7.19 3.86 32.51
C GLY A 28 -7.13 2.39 32.97
N GLN A 29 -7.40 1.45 32.08
CA GLN A 29 -7.20 0.01 32.23
C GLN A 29 -6.32 -0.50 31.10
N ARG A 30 -5.62 -1.61 31.30
CA ARG A 30 -4.74 -2.21 30.29
C ARG A 30 -5.52 -3.27 29.52
N GLU A 31 -6.26 -2.84 28.50
CA GLU A 31 -6.90 -3.75 27.58
C GLU A 31 -5.85 -4.41 26.67
N ILE A 32 -6.12 -5.64 26.23
CA ILE A 32 -5.28 -6.35 25.24
C ILE A 32 -5.45 -5.73 23.85
N LEU A 33 -6.68 -5.32 23.51
CA LEU A 33 -7.02 -4.61 22.28
C LEU A 33 -7.39 -3.16 22.59
N PRO A 34 -7.09 -2.19 21.70
CA PRO A 34 -7.52 -0.81 21.90
C PRO A 34 -9.05 -0.72 21.91
N PRO A 35 -9.66 0.08 22.80
CA PRO A 35 -11.11 0.27 22.81
C PRO A 35 -11.57 1.06 21.58
N ILE A 36 -12.84 0.90 21.20
CA ILE A 36 -13.45 1.64 20.09
C ILE A 36 -14.02 2.95 20.61
N SER A 37 -13.37 4.06 20.28
CA SER A 37 -13.87 5.41 20.58
C SER A 37 -14.74 5.93 19.43
N GLN A 38 -15.99 5.44 19.36
CA GLN A 38 -16.94 5.79 18.30
C GLN A 38 -17.71 7.07 18.66
N VAL A 39 -16.98 8.18 18.73
CA VAL A 39 -17.52 9.52 19.08
C VAL A 39 -17.07 10.57 18.08
N SER A 40 -17.81 11.66 17.93
CA SER A 40 -17.43 12.81 17.09
C SER A 40 -16.55 13.81 17.85
N ALA A 41 -16.79 14.03 19.15
CA ALA A 41 -16.10 15.03 19.97
C ALA A 41 -15.75 14.48 21.34
N PHE A 42 -14.77 15.09 21.98
CA PHE A 42 -14.29 14.77 23.32
C PHE A 42 -14.54 15.92 24.27
N GLN A 43 -14.95 15.62 25.50
CA GLN A 43 -15.26 16.60 26.55
C GLN A 43 -13.99 16.96 27.33
N TYR A 44 -13.90 18.23 27.74
CA TYR A 44 -12.86 18.75 28.61
C TYR A 44 -13.49 19.41 29.84
N GLU A 45 -12.76 19.49 30.95
CA GLU A 45 -13.24 20.10 32.19
C GLU A 45 -13.15 21.61 32.14
N SER A 46 -12.22 22.18 31.34
CA SER A 46 -12.04 23.63 31.18
C SER A 46 -11.71 24.04 29.75
N MET A 47 -11.96 25.31 29.43
CA MET A 47 -11.57 25.90 28.13
C MET A 47 -10.04 25.97 27.98
N GLU A 48 -9.32 26.17 29.07
CA GLU A 48 -7.87 26.24 29.08
C GLU A 48 -7.24 24.89 28.70
N GLU A 49 -7.85 23.80 29.12
CA GLU A 49 -7.41 22.43 28.69
C GLU A 49 -7.66 22.24 27.20
N LEU A 50 -8.85 22.56 26.72
CA LEU A 50 -9.18 22.43 25.30
C LEU A 50 -8.30 23.33 24.44
N GLU A 51 -8.05 24.58 24.83
CA GLU A 51 -7.14 25.50 24.14
C GLU A 51 -5.72 24.93 24.04
N ARG A 52 -5.23 24.31 25.10
CA ARG A 52 -3.89 23.67 25.08
C ARG A 52 -3.79 22.54 24.08
N VAL A 53 -4.86 21.76 23.87
CA VAL A 53 -4.90 20.72 22.84
C VAL A 53 -4.91 21.35 21.44
N PHE A 54 -5.76 22.34 21.18
CA PHE A 54 -5.81 23.03 19.89
C PHE A 54 -4.53 23.80 19.56
N THR A 55 -3.82 24.29 20.56
CA THR A 55 -2.52 24.96 20.38
C THR A 55 -1.33 24.02 20.42
N HIS A 56 -1.56 22.70 20.42
CA HIS A 56 -0.53 21.64 20.50
C HIS A 56 0.41 21.75 21.72
N LYS A 57 -0.04 22.37 22.80
CA LYS A 57 0.69 22.48 24.08
C LYS A 57 0.46 21.28 25.00
N SER A 58 -0.56 20.48 24.73
CA SER A 58 -0.81 19.22 25.40
C SER A 58 -1.32 18.18 24.40
N MET A 59 -1.04 16.91 24.70
CA MET A 59 -1.61 15.77 23.98
C MET A 59 -3.09 15.66 24.32
N GLY A 60 -3.93 15.29 23.33
CA GLY A 60 -5.36 15.10 23.52
C GLY A 60 -6.12 14.98 22.21
N TYR A 61 -7.40 14.63 22.32
CA TYR A 61 -8.31 14.50 21.17
C TYR A 61 -9.48 15.45 21.39
N ALA A 62 -9.76 16.33 20.43
CA ALA A 62 -10.86 17.27 20.50
C ALA A 62 -12.04 16.84 19.61
N TYR A 63 -11.76 16.41 18.41
CA TYR A 63 -12.75 16.04 17.40
C TYR A 63 -12.20 14.92 16.51
N THR A 64 -13.02 13.89 16.26
CA THR A 64 -12.54 12.65 15.60
C THR A 64 -11.95 12.88 14.21
N ARG A 65 -12.42 13.88 13.44
CA ARG A 65 -11.80 14.22 12.15
C ARG A 65 -10.34 14.70 12.30
N ILE A 66 -10.01 15.32 13.45
CA ILE A 66 -8.66 15.82 13.75
C ILE A 66 -7.78 14.73 14.38
N GLY A 67 -8.39 13.87 15.20
CA GLY A 67 -7.70 12.75 15.86
C GLY A 67 -8.65 11.92 16.70
N ASN A 68 -8.36 10.61 16.80
CA ASN A 68 -9.17 9.67 17.57
C ASN A 68 -8.28 8.57 18.16
N PRO A 69 -8.48 8.15 19.41
CA PRO A 69 -7.62 7.14 20.07
C PRO A 69 -7.56 5.81 19.32
N SER A 70 -8.70 5.30 18.81
CA SER A 70 -8.73 4.02 18.09
C SER A 70 -7.97 4.11 16.76
N VAL A 71 -8.03 5.27 16.07
CA VAL A 71 -7.28 5.53 14.85
C VAL A 71 -5.79 5.63 15.16
N SER A 72 -5.43 6.36 16.21
CA SER A 72 -4.02 6.52 16.64
C SER A 72 -3.38 5.19 17.05
N ALA A 73 -4.14 4.29 17.68
CA ALA A 73 -3.64 2.95 18.01
C ALA A 73 -3.25 2.14 16.76
N PHE A 74 -4.09 2.25 15.70
CA PHE A 74 -3.80 1.58 14.43
C PHE A 74 -2.64 2.25 13.68
N GLU A 75 -2.56 3.60 13.71
CA GLU A 75 -1.42 4.35 13.16
C GLU A 75 -0.10 3.89 13.78
N GLN A 76 -0.04 3.79 15.11
CA GLN A 76 1.15 3.34 15.84
C GLN A 76 1.55 1.91 15.45
N LYS A 77 0.58 0.99 15.34
CA LYS A 77 0.82 -0.40 14.96
C LYS A 77 1.49 -0.51 13.59
N ILE A 78 0.95 0.16 12.58
CA ILE A 78 1.52 0.10 11.23
C ILE A 78 2.84 0.86 11.15
N ASN A 79 2.94 2.02 11.84
CA ASN A 79 4.19 2.78 11.90
C ASN A 79 5.36 1.94 12.44
N GLU A 80 5.11 1.16 13.48
CA GLU A 80 6.10 0.24 14.06
C GLU A 80 6.49 -0.87 13.09
N LEU A 81 5.52 -1.47 12.39
CA LEU A 81 5.78 -2.54 11.43
C LEU A 81 6.60 -2.07 10.24
N GLU A 82 6.38 -0.84 9.76
CA GLU A 82 7.14 -0.23 8.66
C GLU A 82 8.47 0.38 9.11
N GLY A 83 8.67 0.61 10.40
CA GLY A 83 9.86 1.30 10.92
C GLY A 83 9.85 2.81 10.62
N GLY A 84 8.66 3.42 10.58
CA GLY A 84 8.46 4.84 10.33
C GLY A 84 8.67 5.71 11.56
N ALA A 85 8.75 7.03 11.34
CA ALA A 85 8.78 8.07 12.38
C ALA A 85 7.37 8.57 12.75
N GLY A 86 6.39 8.37 11.86
CA GLY A 86 5.00 8.73 12.10
C GLY A 86 4.08 8.18 11.01
N ALA A 87 2.80 7.99 11.37
CA ALA A 87 1.79 7.50 10.43
C ALA A 87 0.49 8.30 10.52
N VAL A 88 -0.27 8.32 9.42
CA VAL A 88 -1.56 9.00 9.28
C VAL A 88 -2.54 8.07 8.57
N CYS A 89 -3.59 7.64 9.26
CA CYS A 89 -4.67 6.85 8.70
C CYS A 89 -5.62 7.70 7.85
N CYS A 90 -5.98 7.17 6.69
CA CYS A 90 -6.88 7.82 5.73
C CYS A 90 -8.14 6.98 5.48
N SER A 91 -9.18 7.62 4.95
CA SER A 91 -10.47 6.99 4.63
C SER A 91 -10.37 5.89 3.57
N SER A 92 -9.32 5.90 2.74
CA SER A 92 -9.02 4.89 1.71
C SER A 92 -7.55 4.98 1.27
N GLY A 93 -7.05 3.98 0.54
CA GLY A 93 -5.74 4.04 -0.11
C GLY A 93 -5.65 5.22 -1.08
N MET A 94 -6.67 5.48 -1.89
CA MET A 94 -6.71 6.65 -2.78
C MET A 94 -6.63 7.98 -2.03
N SER A 95 -7.33 8.08 -0.88
CA SER A 95 -7.22 9.26 0.00
C SER A 95 -5.79 9.44 0.54
N ALA A 96 -5.09 8.33 0.85
CA ALA A 96 -3.70 8.37 1.30
C ALA A 96 -2.76 8.86 0.19
N ILE A 97 -2.91 8.35 -1.04
CA ILE A 97 -2.13 8.80 -2.20
C ILE A 97 -2.38 10.29 -2.46
N THR A 98 -3.66 10.69 -2.56
CA THR A 98 -4.04 12.08 -2.83
C THR A 98 -3.48 13.04 -1.78
N ALA A 99 -3.67 12.73 -0.50
CA ALA A 99 -3.19 13.58 0.60
C ALA A 99 -1.66 13.69 0.62
N SER A 100 -0.94 12.60 0.33
CA SER A 100 0.52 12.62 0.27
C SER A 100 1.03 13.50 -0.86
N LEU A 101 0.47 13.36 -2.06
CA LEU A 101 0.88 14.16 -3.22
C LEU A 101 0.58 15.64 -3.02
N LEU A 102 -0.61 15.99 -2.53
CA LEU A 102 -0.99 17.38 -2.23
C LEU A 102 -0.20 17.98 -1.05
N ALA A 103 0.35 17.16 -0.15
CA ALA A 103 1.23 17.65 0.90
C ALA A 103 2.63 18.02 0.38
N ILE A 104 3.04 17.52 -0.80
CA ILE A 104 4.36 17.76 -1.38
C ILE A 104 4.29 18.73 -2.56
N CYS A 105 3.25 18.63 -3.39
CA CYS A 105 3.13 19.33 -4.67
C CYS A 105 2.14 20.50 -4.61
N GLU A 106 2.44 21.52 -5.42
CA GLU A 106 1.59 22.67 -5.71
C GLU A 106 1.39 22.81 -7.22
N SER A 107 0.51 23.73 -7.64
CA SER A 107 0.32 24.02 -9.07
C SER A 107 1.63 24.48 -9.74
N GLY A 108 1.99 23.84 -10.83
CA GLY A 108 3.25 24.02 -11.56
C GLY A 108 4.32 22.97 -11.27
N ASP A 109 4.11 22.14 -10.24
CA ASP A 109 5.03 21.06 -9.88
C ASP A 109 4.84 19.80 -10.72
N GLU A 110 5.85 18.92 -10.69
CA GLU A 110 5.88 17.68 -11.44
C GLU A 110 6.05 16.48 -10.53
N ILE A 111 5.32 15.40 -10.87
CA ILE A 111 5.44 14.05 -10.30
C ILE A 111 6.07 13.16 -11.36
N ILE A 112 7.09 12.37 -11.05
CA ILE A 112 7.50 11.26 -11.92
C ILE A 112 6.87 9.99 -11.39
N ALA A 113 6.16 9.26 -12.26
CA ALA A 113 5.47 8.03 -11.91
C ALA A 113 5.78 6.89 -12.87
N GLY A 114 5.88 5.64 -12.34
CA GLY A 114 6.00 4.45 -13.17
C GLY A 114 4.73 4.17 -13.97
N THR A 115 4.85 3.52 -15.13
CA THR A 115 3.70 2.92 -15.81
C THR A 115 3.33 1.59 -15.14
N GLY A 116 2.11 1.11 -15.37
CA GLY A 116 1.62 -0.14 -14.78
C GLY A 116 1.11 0.00 -13.34
N LEU A 117 0.85 1.25 -12.89
CA LEU A 117 0.19 1.53 -11.62
C LEU A 117 -1.26 1.03 -11.61
N TYR A 118 -1.81 0.90 -10.43
CA TYR A 118 -3.24 0.69 -10.24
C TYR A 118 -4.07 1.74 -11.01
N GLY A 119 -5.09 1.31 -11.75
CA GLY A 119 -5.86 2.19 -12.64
C GLY A 119 -6.42 3.42 -11.94
N GLY A 120 -6.93 3.29 -10.70
CA GLY A 120 -7.40 4.44 -9.93
C GLY A 120 -6.30 5.46 -9.60
N THR A 121 -5.05 5.03 -9.47
CA THR A 121 -3.91 5.94 -9.28
C THR A 121 -3.61 6.70 -10.56
N ILE A 122 -3.67 6.04 -11.72
CA ILE A 122 -3.51 6.68 -13.04
C ILE A 122 -4.60 7.75 -13.23
N ASP A 123 -5.87 7.40 -12.96
CA ASP A 123 -6.99 8.35 -13.03
C ASP A 123 -6.79 9.55 -12.10
N LEU A 124 -6.31 9.33 -10.87
CA LEU A 124 -5.98 10.40 -9.93
C LEU A 124 -4.88 11.32 -10.48
N LEU A 125 -3.80 10.76 -11.03
CA LEU A 125 -2.70 11.55 -11.58
C LEU A 125 -3.17 12.42 -12.76
N HIS A 126 -4.06 11.91 -13.61
CA HIS A 126 -4.72 12.72 -14.65
C HIS A 126 -5.66 13.80 -14.08
N ASP A 127 -6.32 13.54 -12.96
CA ASP A 127 -7.13 14.57 -12.30
C ASP A 127 -6.28 15.66 -11.66
N LEU A 128 -5.09 15.34 -11.13
CA LEU A 128 -4.14 16.32 -10.61
C LEU A 128 -3.60 17.25 -11.70
N GLU A 129 -3.52 16.81 -12.96
CA GLU A 129 -3.21 17.69 -14.10
C GLU A 129 -4.17 18.90 -14.19
N LYS A 130 -5.46 18.69 -13.89
CA LYS A 130 -6.46 19.75 -13.88
C LYS A 130 -6.25 20.77 -12.75
N LEU A 131 -5.47 20.39 -11.74
CA LEU A 131 -5.04 21.28 -10.65
C LEU A 131 -3.66 21.91 -10.91
N GLY A 132 -3.06 21.64 -12.08
CA GLY A 132 -1.76 22.16 -12.48
C GLY A 132 -0.58 21.37 -11.92
N ILE A 133 -0.80 20.18 -11.38
CA ILE A 133 0.27 19.25 -10.96
C ILE A 133 0.47 18.25 -12.08
N HIS A 134 1.65 18.29 -12.73
CA HIS A 134 1.93 17.52 -13.94
C HIS A 134 2.54 16.16 -13.61
N THR A 135 2.14 15.11 -14.35
CA THR A 135 2.73 13.78 -14.20
C THR A 135 3.54 13.37 -15.43
N ILE A 136 4.79 12.99 -15.19
CA ILE A 136 5.67 12.39 -16.19
C ILE A 136 5.68 10.89 -15.97
N PHE A 137 5.01 10.15 -16.86
CA PHE A 137 5.00 8.70 -16.81
C PHE A 137 6.24 8.11 -17.48
N THR A 138 6.85 7.12 -16.84
CA THR A 138 7.99 6.36 -17.39
C THR A 138 7.74 4.85 -17.35
N LYS A 139 8.19 4.14 -18.39
CA LYS A 139 8.10 2.68 -18.45
C LYS A 139 9.01 1.99 -17.44
N LYS A 140 10.07 2.66 -17.00
CA LYS A 140 11.00 2.16 -15.99
C LYS A 140 11.30 3.24 -14.97
N LEU A 141 11.18 2.88 -13.72
CA LEU A 141 11.76 3.63 -12.62
C LEU A 141 13.14 3.03 -12.32
N ASP A 142 14.16 3.53 -13.01
CA ASP A 142 15.58 3.22 -12.79
C ASP A 142 16.40 4.49 -12.84
N LYS A 143 17.65 4.46 -12.37
CA LYS A 143 18.52 5.64 -12.31
C LYS A 143 18.73 6.29 -13.67
N THR A 144 18.83 5.49 -14.73
CA THR A 144 19.06 6.00 -16.09
C THR A 144 17.87 6.80 -16.59
N SER A 145 16.67 6.27 -16.47
CA SER A 145 15.43 6.93 -16.88
C SER A 145 15.18 8.19 -16.05
N LEU A 146 15.35 8.10 -14.73
CA LEU A 146 15.12 9.22 -13.81
C LEU A 146 16.04 10.41 -14.09
N THR A 147 17.33 10.16 -14.34
CA THR A 147 18.31 11.23 -14.64
C THR A 147 17.89 12.08 -15.86
N GLY A 148 17.21 11.49 -16.85
CA GLY A 148 16.72 12.20 -18.02
C GLY A 148 15.37 12.90 -17.85
N LEU A 149 14.60 12.53 -16.82
CA LEU A 149 13.22 13.02 -16.60
C LEU A 149 13.11 14.06 -15.49
N ILE A 150 14.04 14.04 -14.52
CA ILE A 150 14.02 14.98 -13.38
C ILE A 150 14.29 16.40 -13.88
N THR A 151 13.41 17.33 -13.50
CA THR A 151 13.52 18.77 -13.77
C THR A 151 13.54 19.57 -12.45
N ASP A 152 13.71 20.88 -12.57
CA ASP A 152 13.64 21.80 -11.43
C ASP A 152 12.21 21.83 -10.80
N ARG A 153 11.19 21.38 -11.52
CA ARG A 153 9.80 21.29 -11.07
C ARG A 153 9.46 19.95 -10.42
N THR A 154 10.26 18.92 -10.59
CA THR A 154 10.01 17.60 -10.02
C THR A 154 10.09 17.65 -8.49
N ARG A 155 9.02 17.20 -7.81
CA ARG A 155 8.89 17.24 -6.35
C ARG A 155 8.86 15.89 -5.69
N VAL A 156 8.41 14.85 -6.39
CA VAL A 156 8.29 13.50 -5.86
C VAL A 156 8.40 12.47 -6.96
N ILE A 157 9.01 11.34 -6.65
CA ILE A 157 8.93 10.11 -7.45
C ILE A 157 7.93 9.20 -6.77
N PHE A 158 6.95 8.71 -7.55
CA PHE A 158 5.88 7.83 -7.07
C PHE A 158 5.89 6.50 -7.81
N GLY A 159 5.69 5.40 -7.09
CA GLY A 159 5.50 4.10 -7.71
C GLY A 159 4.93 3.06 -6.76
N GLU A 160 4.59 1.90 -7.30
CA GLU A 160 4.20 0.72 -6.55
C GLU A 160 5.42 -0.19 -6.35
N LEU A 161 5.58 -0.75 -5.15
CA LEU A 161 6.66 -1.70 -4.88
C LEU A 161 6.53 -2.96 -5.75
N ILE A 162 5.33 -3.50 -5.82
CA ILE A 162 4.92 -4.56 -6.75
C ILE A 162 3.64 -4.10 -7.41
N SER A 163 3.69 -3.90 -8.71
CA SER A 163 2.53 -3.40 -9.46
C SER A 163 1.41 -4.45 -9.59
N ASN A 164 0.17 -3.96 -9.61
CA ASN A 164 -1.03 -4.78 -9.77
C ASN A 164 -1.78 -4.36 -11.06
N PRO A 165 -1.91 -5.24 -12.07
CA PRO A 165 -1.60 -6.67 -12.00
C PRO A 165 -0.26 -7.08 -12.63
N SER A 166 0.53 -6.20 -13.21
CA SER A 166 1.70 -6.53 -14.04
C SER A 166 2.83 -7.26 -13.31
N LEU A 167 2.90 -7.18 -11.97
CA LEU A 167 3.96 -7.75 -11.13
C LEU A 167 5.36 -7.21 -11.48
N ILE A 168 5.43 -5.95 -11.92
CA ILE A 168 6.68 -5.21 -12.03
C ILE A 168 7.16 -4.90 -10.61
N VAL A 169 8.41 -5.21 -10.29
CA VAL A 169 9.01 -4.89 -8.99
C VAL A 169 9.95 -3.71 -9.14
N MET A 170 9.78 -2.69 -8.29
CA MET A 170 10.68 -1.55 -8.22
C MET A 170 11.93 -1.92 -7.43
N ASP A 171 13.12 -1.60 -7.97
CA ASP A 171 14.34 -1.56 -7.17
C ASP A 171 14.32 -0.30 -6.28
N VAL A 172 13.90 -0.48 -5.03
CA VAL A 172 13.74 0.64 -4.09
C VAL A 172 15.05 1.34 -3.85
N LYS A 173 16.13 0.60 -3.71
CA LYS A 173 17.45 1.16 -3.42
C LYS A 173 17.96 2.02 -4.59
N GLU A 174 17.93 1.49 -5.81
CA GLU A 174 18.37 2.23 -7.00
C GLU A 174 17.55 3.52 -7.21
N VAL A 175 16.22 3.40 -7.08
CA VAL A 175 15.31 4.54 -7.28
C VAL A 175 15.46 5.58 -6.17
N SER A 176 15.61 5.16 -4.90
CA SER A 176 15.81 6.09 -3.79
C SER A 176 17.16 6.83 -3.90
N GLU A 177 18.24 6.15 -4.28
CA GLU A 177 19.53 6.78 -4.50
C GLU A 177 19.44 7.86 -5.59
N ALA A 178 18.81 7.56 -6.72
CA ALA A 178 18.61 8.52 -7.80
C ALA A 178 17.72 9.72 -7.39
N ALA A 179 16.65 9.47 -6.63
CA ALA A 179 15.78 10.50 -6.10
C ALA A 179 16.53 11.42 -5.12
N HIS A 180 17.28 10.85 -4.19
CA HIS A 180 18.03 11.61 -3.18
C HIS A 180 19.19 12.41 -3.77
N GLU A 181 19.89 11.91 -4.79
CA GLU A 181 20.89 12.69 -5.54
C GLU A 181 20.29 13.98 -6.13
N ALA A 182 19.01 13.96 -6.50
CA ALA A 182 18.27 15.11 -7.01
C ALA A 182 17.55 15.93 -5.92
N GLY A 183 17.63 15.51 -4.65
CA GLY A 183 16.93 16.13 -3.52
C GLY A 183 15.41 15.98 -3.61
N ILE A 184 14.93 14.83 -4.09
CA ILE A 184 13.52 14.50 -4.30
C ILE A 184 13.17 13.26 -3.42
N PRO A 185 12.04 13.25 -2.69
CA PRO A 185 11.60 12.09 -1.93
C PRO A 185 11.05 10.99 -2.84
N LEU A 186 11.21 9.73 -2.40
CA LEU A 186 10.58 8.56 -2.98
C LEU A 186 9.36 8.15 -2.15
N LEU A 187 8.19 8.15 -2.80
CA LEU A 187 6.91 7.73 -2.25
C LEU A 187 6.48 6.41 -2.90
N ILE A 188 6.25 5.39 -2.08
CA ILE A 188 5.93 4.03 -2.55
C ILE A 188 4.58 3.57 -2.02
N ASP A 189 3.71 3.09 -2.91
CA ASP A 189 2.58 2.26 -2.53
C ASP A 189 3.06 0.81 -2.37
N SER A 190 3.02 0.30 -1.14
CA SER A 190 3.44 -1.05 -0.78
C SER A 190 2.25 -1.96 -0.42
N THR A 191 1.06 -1.64 -0.94
CA THR A 191 -0.19 -2.37 -0.64
C THR A 191 -0.10 -3.86 -0.94
N THR A 192 0.54 -4.25 -2.03
CA THR A 192 0.65 -5.64 -2.46
C THR A 192 1.68 -6.45 -1.67
N ALA A 193 2.77 -5.82 -1.25
CA ALA A 193 3.82 -6.46 -0.47
C ALA A 193 3.49 -6.52 1.03
N THR A 194 2.87 -5.49 1.57
CA THR A 194 2.67 -5.31 3.02
C THR A 194 4.00 -5.21 3.79
N PRO A 195 4.02 -4.75 5.05
CA PRO A 195 5.24 -4.77 5.86
C PRO A 195 5.76 -6.19 6.18
N TYR A 196 5.00 -7.23 5.81
CA TYR A 196 5.42 -8.62 5.97
C TYR A 196 6.49 -9.03 4.95
N MET A 197 6.30 -8.72 3.67
CA MET A 197 7.23 -9.10 2.61
C MET A 197 8.39 -8.11 2.49
N ALA A 198 8.11 -6.81 2.59
CA ALA A 198 9.12 -5.77 2.46
C ALA A 198 8.76 -4.54 3.28
N ARG A 199 9.79 -3.85 3.78
CA ARG A 199 9.69 -2.56 4.46
C ARG A 199 10.45 -1.51 3.66
N PRO A 200 9.80 -0.80 2.75
CA PRO A 200 10.46 0.11 1.82
C PRO A 200 11.26 1.22 2.50
N ILE A 201 10.87 1.67 3.71
CA ILE A 201 11.63 2.66 4.50
C ILE A 201 13.04 2.15 4.85
N GLU A 202 13.19 0.85 5.09
CA GLU A 202 14.51 0.24 5.37
C GLU A 202 15.36 0.12 4.11
N LEU A 203 14.71 0.09 2.93
CA LEU A 203 15.35 0.00 1.63
C LEU A 203 15.68 1.38 1.03
N GLY A 204 15.21 2.48 1.65
CA GLY A 204 15.52 3.83 1.23
C GLY A 204 14.32 4.71 0.82
N ALA A 205 13.11 4.18 0.81
CA ALA A 205 11.90 4.99 0.60
C ALA A 205 11.70 6.00 1.73
N ASP A 206 11.16 7.16 1.40
CA ASP A 206 10.90 8.22 2.36
C ASP A 206 9.48 8.17 2.92
N ILE A 207 8.52 7.83 2.08
CA ILE A 207 7.11 7.75 2.42
C ILE A 207 6.54 6.46 1.86
N VAL A 208 5.81 5.72 2.70
CA VAL A 208 5.14 4.47 2.31
C VAL A 208 3.63 4.61 2.49
N ILE A 209 2.89 4.11 1.53
CA ILE A 209 1.42 4.07 1.55
C ILE A 209 0.95 2.63 1.49
N HIS A 210 -0.14 2.36 2.21
CA HIS A 210 -0.91 1.14 2.04
C HIS A 210 -2.41 1.44 1.92
N SER A 211 -3.08 0.77 1.02
CA SER A 211 -4.52 0.56 1.15
C SER A 211 -4.76 -0.50 2.21
N THR A 212 -5.16 -0.07 3.40
CA THR A 212 -5.43 -0.99 4.52
C THR A 212 -6.65 -1.86 4.29
N SER A 213 -7.47 -1.54 3.29
CA SER A 213 -8.61 -2.34 2.83
C SER A 213 -8.24 -3.72 2.29
N LYS A 214 -6.96 -3.93 1.95
CA LYS A 214 -6.44 -5.11 1.26
C LYS A 214 -5.86 -6.10 2.28
N TYR A 215 -4.67 -6.61 2.04
CA TYR A 215 -4.00 -7.60 2.88
C TYR A 215 -3.90 -7.22 4.37
N ILE A 216 -3.74 -5.93 4.70
CA ILE A 216 -3.63 -5.48 6.10
C ILE A 216 -4.90 -5.82 6.87
N ASN A 217 -6.07 -5.47 6.35
CA ASN A 217 -7.35 -5.87 6.95
C ASN A 217 -7.63 -7.36 6.72
N GLY A 218 -7.47 -7.85 5.51
CA GLY A 218 -7.63 -9.25 5.09
C GLY A 218 -9.07 -9.78 5.11
N GLY A 219 -9.95 -9.20 5.89
CA GLY A 219 -11.33 -9.68 6.08
C GLY A 219 -12.33 -9.16 5.04
N GLY A 220 -11.94 -8.21 4.18
CA GLY A 220 -12.84 -7.59 3.20
C GLY A 220 -13.98 -6.76 3.82
N ASN A 221 -13.86 -6.38 5.09
CA ASN A 221 -14.92 -5.77 5.90
C ASN A 221 -14.64 -4.30 6.30
N SER A 222 -13.53 -3.72 5.81
CA SER A 222 -13.13 -2.35 6.13
C SER A 222 -12.50 -1.67 4.91
N ILE A 223 -12.76 -0.38 4.75
CA ILE A 223 -12.09 0.49 3.80
C ILE A 223 -11.19 1.45 4.56
N GLY A 224 -9.94 1.60 4.11
CA GLY A 224 -8.98 2.52 4.71
C GLY A 224 -7.70 2.62 3.93
N GLY A 225 -6.87 3.57 4.32
CA GLY A 225 -5.52 3.78 3.85
C GLY A 225 -4.62 4.25 4.99
N ILE A 226 -3.32 4.19 4.80
CA ILE A 226 -2.35 4.71 5.75
C ILE A 226 -1.13 5.24 5.02
N ILE A 227 -0.57 6.33 5.53
CA ILE A 227 0.66 6.95 5.09
C ILE A 227 1.66 6.79 6.23
N VAL A 228 2.85 6.32 5.94
CA VAL A 228 3.96 6.20 6.91
C VAL A 228 5.12 7.06 6.42
N ASP A 229 5.53 8.02 7.23
CA ASP A 229 6.70 8.88 6.99
C ASP A 229 7.93 8.26 7.65
N GLY A 230 8.98 8.01 6.88
CA GLY A 230 10.25 7.53 7.41
C GLY A 230 10.99 8.56 8.28
N GLY A 231 10.65 9.85 8.18
CA GLY A 231 11.25 10.95 8.95
C GLY A 231 12.73 11.15 8.69
N LYS A 232 13.27 10.57 7.61
CA LYS A 232 14.71 10.59 7.28
C LYS A 232 15.06 11.59 6.19
N PHE A 233 14.09 11.94 5.33
CA PHE A 233 14.34 12.84 4.21
C PHE A 233 14.69 14.25 4.66
N SER A 234 15.71 14.83 4.03
CA SER A 234 16.17 16.20 4.29
C SER A 234 15.51 17.17 3.30
N TRP A 235 14.39 17.77 3.71
CA TRP A 235 13.61 18.67 2.87
C TRP A 235 14.40 19.91 2.47
N ASN A 236 14.54 20.14 1.17
CA ASN A 236 14.98 21.43 0.62
C ASN A 236 13.76 22.35 0.45
N PHE A 237 13.57 23.29 1.36
CA PHE A 237 12.39 24.15 1.40
C PHE A 237 12.35 25.22 0.28
N GLU A 238 13.44 25.43 -0.44
CA GLU A 238 13.43 26.25 -1.64
C GLU A 238 12.93 25.45 -2.87
N LYS A 239 13.17 24.15 -2.88
CA LYS A 239 12.62 23.23 -3.87
C LYS A 239 11.18 22.82 -3.54
N HIS A 240 10.92 22.41 -2.29
CA HIS A 240 9.61 21.99 -1.81
C HIS A 240 8.88 23.17 -1.14
N THR A 241 8.45 24.13 -1.97
CA THR A 241 7.81 25.39 -1.51
C THR A 241 6.55 25.14 -0.71
N ALA A 242 5.82 24.10 -1.03
CA ALA A 242 4.67 23.60 -0.29
C ALA A 242 4.95 23.37 1.22
N LEU A 243 6.17 23.02 1.58
CA LEU A 243 6.59 22.76 2.96
C LEU A 243 7.26 23.97 3.64
N LYS A 244 7.35 25.12 2.97
CA LYS A 244 8.15 26.27 3.43
C LYS A 244 7.70 26.82 4.80
N GLU A 245 6.40 26.87 5.04
CA GLU A 245 5.84 27.32 6.34
C GLU A 245 6.12 26.34 7.48
N PHE A 246 6.39 25.08 7.14
CA PHE A 246 6.66 23.98 8.07
C PHE A 246 8.15 23.75 8.34
N LYS A 247 9.06 24.57 7.79
CA LYS A 247 10.52 24.35 7.89
C LYS A 247 11.03 24.24 9.32
N LYS A 248 10.34 24.84 10.30
CA LYS A 248 10.70 24.75 11.72
C LYS A 248 10.64 23.32 12.28
N TYR A 249 9.90 22.43 11.60
CA TYR A 249 9.77 21.01 11.97
C TYR A 249 10.85 20.12 11.32
N GLY A 250 11.72 20.70 10.47
CA GLY A 250 12.82 19.97 9.84
C GLY A 250 12.35 18.78 9.02
N ARG A 251 12.84 17.60 9.34
CA ARG A 251 12.49 16.35 8.64
C ARG A 251 11.02 15.97 8.77
N MET A 252 10.35 16.40 9.84
CA MET A 252 8.92 16.14 10.07
C MET A 252 7.98 17.14 9.38
N ALA A 253 8.50 18.06 8.56
CA ALA A 253 7.70 19.08 7.88
C ALA A 253 6.57 18.47 7.05
N PHE A 254 6.83 17.37 6.36
CA PHE A 254 5.81 16.63 5.59
C PHE A 254 4.70 16.10 6.49
N SER A 255 5.03 15.35 7.54
CA SER A 255 4.04 14.78 8.47
C SER A 255 3.18 15.83 9.12
N VAL A 256 3.79 16.97 9.52
CA VAL A 256 3.04 18.06 10.17
C VAL A 256 2.09 18.71 9.15
N ARG A 257 2.58 19.12 7.98
CA ARG A 257 1.70 19.68 6.93
C ARG A 257 0.60 18.71 6.53
N LEU A 258 0.96 17.45 6.30
CA LEU A 258 0.00 16.42 5.96
C LEU A 258 -1.14 16.38 6.98
N ARG A 259 -0.82 16.31 8.28
CA ARG A 259 -1.81 16.18 9.37
C ARG A 259 -2.66 17.44 9.54
N THR A 260 -2.02 18.61 9.62
CA THR A 260 -2.69 19.86 10.03
C THR A 260 -3.40 20.58 8.89
N ASP A 261 -2.88 20.50 7.66
CA ASP A 261 -3.43 21.23 6.53
C ASP A 261 -4.21 20.31 5.58
N ILE A 262 -3.54 19.29 5.04
CA ILE A 262 -4.11 18.52 3.92
C ILE A 262 -5.14 17.51 4.44
N TRP A 263 -4.72 16.62 5.33
CA TRP A 263 -5.55 15.53 5.82
C TRP A 263 -6.77 16.03 6.60
N GLU A 264 -6.56 16.99 7.52
CA GLU A 264 -7.62 17.57 8.33
C GLU A 264 -8.63 18.35 7.48
N ASN A 265 -8.14 19.22 6.57
CA ASN A 265 -9.00 20.09 5.76
C ASN A 265 -9.76 19.35 4.66
N LEU A 266 -9.14 18.32 4.05
CA LEU A 266 -9.80 17.43 3.08
C LEU A 266 -10.77 16.45 3.74
N GLY A 267 -10.72 16.30 5.07
CA GLY A 267 -11.54 15.32 5.77
C GLY A 267 -11.15 13.88 5.47
N SER A 268 -9.87 13.62 5.21
CA SER A 268 -9.33 12.31 4.81
C SER A 268 -9.31 11.28 5.94
N CYS A 269 -9.96 11.52 7.07
CA CYS A 269 -9.92 10.72 8.29
C CYS A 269 -10.54 9.32 8.11
N MET A 270 -9.94 8.34 8.77
CA MET A 270 -10.48 7.00 8.91
C MET A 270 -11.56 6.95 10.00
N ALA A 271 -12.64 6.20 9.78
CA ALA A 271 -13.63 5.94 10.81
C ALA A 271 -13.04 5.05 11.92
N PRO A 272 -13.32 5.32 13.23
CA PRO A 272 -12.76 4.52 14.32
C PRO A 272 -13.07 3.03 14.25
N MET A 273 -14.26 2.65 13.80
CA MET A 273 -14.63 1.25 13.56
C MET A 273 -13.75 0.60 12.48
N ASN A 274 -13.47 1.32 11.38
CA ASN A 274 -12.61 0.80 10.31
C ASN A 274 -11.16 0.63 10.78
N ALA A 275 -10.66 1.55 11.61
CA ALA A 275 -9.35 1.43 12.25
C ALA A 275 -9.29 0.20 13.15
N TYR A 276 -10.33 -0.03 13.98
CA TYR A 276 -10.41 -1.20 14.87
C TYR A 276 -10.47 -2.52 14.09
N LEU A 277 -11.31 -2.62 13.05
CA LEU A 277 -11.38 -3.82 12.19
C LEU A 277 -10.03 -4.09 11.49
N SER A 278 -9.35 -3.04 11.04
CA SER A 278 -8.02 -3.17 10.43
C SER A 278 -6.95 -3.53 11.47
N TYR A 279 -7.07 -3.03 12.70
CA TYR A 279 -6.19 -3.40 13.82
C TYR A 279 -6.27 -4.90 14.12
N ILE A 280 -7.50 -5.46 14.23
CA ILE A 280 -7.70 -6.91 14.41
C ILE A 280 -7.14 -7.67 13.21
N GLY A 281 -7.42 -7.20 11.98
CA GLY A 281 -6.94 -7.84 10.76
C GLY A 281 -5.42 -7.95 10.72
N VAL A 282 -4.71 -6.88 11.10
CA VAL A 282 -3.24 -6.87 11.05
C VAL A 282 -2.61 -7.86 12.03
N GLU A 283 -3.25 -8.18 13.14
CA GLU A 283 -2.70 -9.13 14.13
C GLU A 283 -2.45 -10.54 13.58
N THR A 284 -3.13 -10.89 12.48
CA THR A 284 -2.93 -12.17 11.77
C THR A 284 -2.21 -12.00 10.42
N LEU A 285 -1.70 -10.79 10.13
CA LEU A 285 -1.13 -10.49 8.81
C LEU A 285 -0.02 -11.47 8.42
N GLY A 286 0.92 -11.75 9.31
CA GLY A 286 2.04 -12.65 9.01
C GLY A 286 1.58 -14.07 8.67
N LEU A 287 0.65 -14.63 9.46
CA LEU A 287 0.09 -15.97 9.20
C LEU A 287 -0.66 -16.03 7.86
N ARG A 288 -1.43 -14.98 7.56
CA ARG A 288 -2.18 -14.91 6.30
C ARG A 288 -1.26 -14.74 5.09
N MET A 289 -0.29 -13.84 5.17
CA MET A 289 0.64 -13.59 4.06
C MET A 289 1.50 -14.81 3.77
N GLU A 290 2.00 -15.52 4.79
CA GLU A 290 2.73 -16.77 4.62
C GLU A 290 1.88 -17.79 3.85
N LYS A 291 0.64 -18.03 4.30
CA LYS A 291 -0.27 -18.98 3.65
C LYS A 291 -0.67 -18.55 2.23
N ILE A 292 -0.96 -17.25 2.03
CA ILE A 292 -1.30 -16.68 0.73
C ILE A 292 -0.14 -16.86 -0.28
N CYS A 293 1.08 -16.52 0.13
CA CYS A 293 2.26 -16.63 -0.73
C CYS A 293 2.56 -18.10 -1.08
N ASP A 294 2.44 -19.00 -0.12
CA ASP A 294 2.63 -20.44 -0.34
C ASP A 294 1.57 -21.03 -1.29
N ASN A 295 0.30 -20.64 -1.12
CA ASN A 295 -0.77 -21.03 -2.02
C ASN A 295 -0.58 -20.48 -3.43
N ALA A 296 -0.18 -19.19 -3.55
CA ALA A 296 0.03 -18.53 -4.84
C ALA A 296 1.21 -19.17 -5.62
N ASP A 297 2.31 -19.43 -4.92
CA ASP A 297 3.47 -20.12 -5.50
C ASP A 297 3.11 -21.52 -6.02
N ALA A 298 2.37 -22.28 -5.22
CA ALA A 298 1.97 -23.63 -5.61
C ALA A 298 0.98 -23.63 -6.79
N LEU A 299 0.01 -22.72 -6.79
CA LEU A 299 -0.95 -22.54 -7.88
C LEU A 299 -0.24 -22.10 -9.17
N ALA A 300 0.68 -21.12 -9.08
CA ALA A 300 1.46 -20.65 -10.21
C ALA A 300 2.28 -21.79 -10.85
N LYS A 301 3.00 -22.56 -10.03
CA LYS A 301 3.78 -23.74 -10.49
C LYS A 301 2.91 -24.86 -11.08
N ALA A 302 1.67 -24.98 -10.64
CA ALA A 302 0.74 -25.95 -11.21
C ALA A 302 0.23 -25.51 -12.58
N LEU A 303 -0.18 -24.24 -12.71
CA LEU A 303 -0.65 -23.65 -13.96
C LEU A 303 0.45 -23.52 -15.01
N ASP A 304 1.70 -23.25 -14.62
CA ASP A 304 2.86 -23.14 -15.52
C ASP A 304 3.20 -24.43 -16.25
N LYS A 305 2.68 -25.58 -15.78
CA LYS A 305 2.80 -26.87 -16.46
C LYS A 305 1.77 -27.09 -17.58
N GLU A 306 0.74 -26.27 -17.62
CA GLU A 306 -0.30 -26.34 -18.64
C GLU A 306 0.21 -25.69 -19.94
N PRO A 307 0.30 -26.43 -21.04
CA PRO A 307 1.04 -26.01 -22.24
C PRO A 307 0.43 -24.83 -22.99
N ASP A 308 -0.81 -24.48 -22.66
CA ASP A 308 -1.62 -23.45 -23.30
C ASP A 308 -2.01 -22.31 -22.33
N ILE A 309 -1.30 -22.23 -21.20
CA ILE A 309 -1.42 -21.16 -20.20
C ILE A 309 -0.03 -20.49 -20.04
N GLU A 310 0.03 -19.19 -20.14
CA GLU A 310 1.21 -18.38 -19.87
C GLU A 310 1.05 -17.72 -18.49
N VAL A 311 1.84 -18.13 -17.51
CA VAL A 311 1.74 -17.66 -16.12
C VAL A 311 2.71 -16.53 -15.86
N ASN A 312 2.24 -15.47 -15.22
CA ASN A 312 3.05 -14.37 -14.72
C ASN A 312 3.02 -14.39 -13.18
N TYR A 313 4.13 -14.83 -12.56
CA TYR A 313 4.31 -14.85 -11.11
C TYR A 313 5.80 -14.78 -10.72
N LEU A 314 6.12 -13.98 -9.69
CA LEU A 314 7.49 -13.55 -9.37
C LEU A 314 8.47 -14.70 -9.06
N THR A 315 8.01 -15.80 -8.48
CA THR A 315 8.88 -16.94 -8.10
C THR A 315 9.15 -17.91 -9.24
N LEU A 316 8.48 -17.77 -10.39
CA LEU A 316 8.72 -18.66 -11.53
C LEU A 316 10.10 -18.38 -12.13
N PRO A 317 10.88 -19.45 -12.46
CA PRO A 317 12.15 -19.30 -13.15
C PRO A 317 11.98 -18.55 -14.47
N GLY A 318 12.80 -17.53 -14.70
CA GLY A 318 12.72 -16.71 -15.93
C GLY A 318 11.85 -15.48 -15.84
N HIS A 319 11.12 -15.27 -14.71
CA HIS A 319 10.44 -14.00 -14.50
C HIS A 319 11.46 -12.85 -14.41
N PRO A 320 11.26 -11.71 -15.12
CA PRO A 320 12.24 -10.63 -15.19
C PRO A 320 12.67 -10.08 -13.82
N TYR A 321 11.78 -10.12 -12.84
CA TYR A 321 11.99 -9.61 -11.50
C TYR A 321 12.23 -10.71 -10.43
N HIS A 322 12.50 -11.94 -10.85
CA HIS A 322 12.74 -13.08 -9.93
C HIS A 322 13.83 -12.77 -8.90
N GLY A 323 14.90 -12.08 -9.29
CA GLY A 323 15.99 -11.72 -8.38
C GLY A 323 15.59 -10.86 -7.19
N TYR A 324 14.50 -10.12 -7.29
CA TYR A 324 14.00 -9.30 -6.18
C TYR A 324 13.22 -10.10 -5.13
N VAL A 325 12.81 -11.33 -5.44
CA VAL A 325 12.13 -12.21 -4.48
C VAL A 325 13.00 -12.40 -3.24
N ASP A 326 14.27 -12.77 -3.42
CA ASP A 326 15.19 -12.98 -2.31
C ASP A 326 15.81 -11.68 -1.79
N SER A 327 16.18 -10.76 -2.69
CA SER A 327 16.94 -9.57 -2.30
C SER A 327 16.08 -8.46 -1.64
N GLN A 328 14.76 -8.42 -1.90
CA GLN A 328 13.91 -7.32 -1.47
C GLN A 328 12.55 -7.76 -0.88
N LEU A 329 12.03 -8.94 -1.26
CA LEU A 329 10.68 -9.38 -0.92
C LEU A 329 10.63 -10.52 0.11
N GLY A 330 11.73 -10.75 0.83
CA GLY A 330 11.79 -11.75 1.91
C GLY A 330 11.57 -13.20 1.47
N GLY A 331 11.84 -13.53 0.21
CA GLY A 331 11.65 -14.88 -0.36
C GLY A 331 10.22 -15.16 -0.84
N HIS A 332 9.35 -14.15 -0.94
CA HIS A 332 7.94 -14.32 -1.26
C HIS A 332 7.57 -13.69 -2.61
N GLY A 333 6.68 -14.36 -3.37
CA GLY A 333 6.14 -13.83 -4.64
C GLY A 333 4.88 -12.98 -4.50
N GLY A 334 4.32 -12.89 -3.30
CA GLY A 334 3.07 -12.17 -3.04
C GLY A 334 1.81 -12.99 -3.32
N GLY A 335 0.65 -12.37 -3.15
CA GLY A 335 -0.65 -13.04 -3.28
C GLY A 335 -1.36 -12.81 -4.61
N ILE A 336 -0.74 -12.12 -5.57
CA ILE A 336 -1.32 -11.89 -6.90
C ILE A 336 -0.55 -12.73 -7.93
N LEU A 337 -1.27 -13.45 -8.75
CA LEU A 337 -0.75 -14.05 -9.97
C LEU A 337 -1.66 -13.72 -11.15
N ASN A 338 -1.11 -13.72 -12.34
CA ASN A 338 -1.87 -13.60 -13.57
C ASN A 338 -1.54 -14.77 -14.50
N PHE A 339 -2.49 -15.10 -15.36
CA PHE A 339 -2.20 -15.97 -16.48
C PHE A 339 -2.97 -15.55 -17.72
N ARG A 340 -2.45 -15.90 -18.89
CA ARG A 340 -3.09 -15.69 -20.18
C ARG A 340 -3.78 -16.96 -20.61
N ALA A 341 -5.04 -16.86 -21.01
CA ALA A 341 -5.89 -17.98 -21.39
C ALA A 341 -5.94 -18.23 -22.89
N GLY A 342 -5.26 -17.41 -23.70
CA GLY A 342 -5.22 -17.49 -25.17
C GLY A 342 -6.38 -16.79 -25.86
N SER A 343 -7.53 -16.59 -25.22
CA SER A 343 -8.62 -15.74 -25.71
C SER A 343 -9.50 -15.23 -24.56
N ARG A 344 -10.23 -14.16 -24.82
CA ARG A 344 -11.20 -13.58 -23.87
C ARG A 344 -12.31 -14.58 -23.52
N GLU A 345 -12.86 -15.26 -24.51
CA GLU A 345 -13.95 -16.24 -24.33
C GLU A 345 -13.47 -17.35 -23.40
N ARG A 346 -12.24 -17.82 -23.59
CA ARG A 346 -11.65 -18.87 -22.77
C ARG A 346 -11.36 -18.36 -21.37
N ALA A 347 -10.85 -17.14 -21.21
CA ALA A 347 -10.66 -16.51 -19.90
C ALA A 347 -11.98 -16.46 -19.11
N PHE A 348 -13.08 -16.05 -19.74
CA PHE A 348 -14.41 -16.05 -19.15
C PHE A 348 -14.91 -17.44 -18.81
N LYS A 349 -14.68 -18.42 -19.70
CA LYS A 349 -15.07 -19.82 -19.46
C LYS A 349 -14.35 -20.39 -18.24
N ILE A 350 -13.04 -20.14 -18.12
CA ILE A 350 -12.25 -20.54 -16.94
C ILE A 350 -12.81 -19.88 -15.69
N ILE A 351 -12.92 -18.55 -15.68
CA ILE A 351 -13.41 -17.78 -14.51
C ILE A 351 -14.78 -18.29 -14.06
N ASN A 352 -15.72 -18.46 -14.99
CA ASN A 352 -17.10 -18.88 -14.69
C ASN A 352 -17.21 -20.35 -14.25
N SER A 353 -16.19 -21.18 -14.49
CA SER A 353 -16.20 -22.60 -14.11
C SER A 353 -15.58 -22.86 -12.71
N LEU A 354 -14.87 -21.87 -12.15
CA LEU A 354 -14.28 -21.98 -10.81
C LEU A 354 -15.37 -22.14 -9.75
N LYS A 355 -15.11 -23.03 -8.78
CA LYS A 355 -16.07 -23.37 -7.71
C LYS A 355 -15.79 -22.66 -6.41
N TYR A 356 -14.50 -22.42 -6.11
CA TYR A 356 -14.06 -21.83 -4.85
C TYR A 356 -13.63 -20.37 -4.98
N ALA A 357 -12.98 -20.01 -6.10
CA ALA A 357 -12.61 -18.63 -6.34
C ALA A 357 -13.84 -17.76 -6.60
N VAL A 358 -13.90 -16.60 -5.95
CA VAL A 358 -15.01 -15.65 -6.02
C VAL A 358 -14.73 -14.59 -7.07
N ILE A 359 -15.70 -14.34 -7.95
CA ILE A 359 -15.63 -13.23 -8.93
C ILE A 359 -15.85 -11.92 -8.17
N ALA A 360 -14.77 -11.22 -7.84
CA ALA A 360 -14.84 -9.96 -7.10
C ALA A 360 -13.64 -9.05 -7.40
N SER A 361 -13.91 -7.76 -7.59
CA SER A 361 -12.89 -6.75 -7.88
C SER A 361 -12.19 -6.27 -6.60
N ASN A 362 -11.47 -7.16 -5.93
CA ASN A 362 -10.64 -6.85 -4.75
C ASN A 362 -9.33 -7.66 -4.80
N ILE A 363 -8.45 -7.44 -3.83
CA ILE A 363 -7.24 -8.24 -3.55
C ILE A 363 -7.04 -8.36 -2.04
N GLY A 364 -6.29 -9.38 -1.60
CA GLY A 364 -5.90 -9.53 -0.21
C GLY A 364 -7.02 -9.96 0.72
N ASP A 365 -8.08 -10.55 0.21
CA ASP A 365 -9.14 -11.20 1.00
C ASP A 365 -8.66 -12.58 1.48
N LEU A 366 -9.33 -13.14 2.48
CA LEU A 366 -9.13 -14.52 2.92
C LEU A 366 -9.51 -15.52 1.83
N ARG A 367 -10.44 -15.16 0.98
CA ARG A 367 -10.92 -15.97 -0.14
C ARG A 367 -10.11 -15.66 -1.38
N THR A 368 -9.88 -16.68 -2.21
CA THR A 368 -9.34 -16.47 -3.55
C THR A 368 -10.33 -15.71 -4.42
N LEU A 369 -9.87 -14.59 -4.98
CA LEU A 369 -10.66 -13.72 -5.85
C LEU A 369 -10.13 -13.77 -7.27
N VAL A 370 -11.02 -13.74 -8.24
CA VAL A 370 -10.68 -13.80 -9.66
C VAL A 370 -11.44 -12.74 -10.45
N ILE A 371 -10.75 -12.11 -11.40
CA ILE A 371 -11.35 -11.19 -12.37
C ILE A 371 -10.66 -11.26 -13.72
N HIS A 372 -11.35 -10.74 -14.73
CA HIS A 372 -10.78 -10.38 -16.03
C HIS A 372 -10.46 -8.87 -16.02
N PRO A 373 -9.19 -8.47 -15.84
CA PRO A 373 -8.83 -7.06 -15.58
C PRO A 373 -9.14 -6.14 -16.76
N ALA A 374 -8.97 -6.61 -17.99
CA ALA A 374 -9.23 -5.80 -19.19
C ALA A 374 -10.69 -5.33 -19.31
N SER A 375 -11.67 -6.13 -18.85
CA SER A 375 -13.09 -5.76 -18.87
C SER A 375 -13.59 -5.14 -17.56
N THR A 376 -12.72 -4.90 -16.59
CA THR A 376 -13.10 -4.38 -15.27
C THR A 376 -12.22 -3.20 -14.87
N LEU A 377 -11.03 -3.44 -14.36
CA LEU A 377 -10.14 -2.41 -13.80
C LEU A 377 -9.62 -1.43 -14.86
N TYR A 378 -9.43 -1.90 -16.09
CA TYR A 378 -8.86 -1.13 -17.21
C TYR A 378 -9.87 -0.78 -18.29
N LEU A 379 -11.18 -0.85 -17.98
CA LEU A 379 -12.25 -0.57 -18.94
C LEU A 379 -12.17 0.84 -19.55
N ARG A 380 -11.63 1.81 -18.82
CA ARG A 380 -11.49 3.22 -19.24
C ARG A 380 -10.10 3.56 -19.75
N SER A 381 -9.12 2.69 -19.55
CA SER A 381 -7.75 2.90 -20.00
C SER A 381 -7.61 2.67 -21.50
N GLY A 382 -6.72 3.43 -22.14
CA GLY A 382 -6.35 3.20 -23.51
C GLY A 382 -5.62 1.86 -23.70
N ARG A 383 -5.59 1.36 -24.93
CA ARG A 383 -4.95 0.07 -25.25
C ARG A 383 -3.46 0.08 -24.84
N GLU A 384 -2.73 1.15 -25.11
CA GLU A 384 -1.32 1.28 -24.75
C GLU A 384 -1.09 1.23 -23.23
N GLU A 385 -1.93 1.89 -22.44
CA GLU A 385 -1.86 1.87 -20.97
C GLU A 385 -2.18 0.47 -20.43
N THR A 386 -3.17 -0.20 -21.01
CA THR A 386 -3.58 -1.54 -20.61
C THR A 386 -2.48 -2.56 -20.89
N GLU A 387 -1.87 -2.51 -22.08
CA GLU A 387 -0.75 -3.37 -22.45
C GLU A 387 0.53 -3.06 -21.64
N ALA A 388 0.78 -1.77 -21.33
CA ALA A 388 1.88 -1.37 -20.45
C ALA A 388 1.71 -1.86 -19.01
N ALA A 389 0.47 -2.01 -18.56
CA ALA A 389 0.12 -2.66 -17.30
C ALA A 389 0.16 -4.20 -17.36
N GLY A 390 0.64 -4.81 -18.46
CA GLY A 390 0.68 -6.25 -18.64
C GLY A 390 -0.70 -6.91 -18.71
N VAL A 391 -1.73 -6.14 -19.06
CA VAL A 391 -3.12 -6.61 -19.18
C VAL A 391 -3.49 -6.76 -20.63
N PHE A 392 -3.87 -7.98 -21.01
CA PHE A 392 -4.32 -8.33 -22.35
C PHE A 392 -5.76 -8.83 -22.31
N ASP A 393 -6.39 -8.96 -23.46
CA ASP A 393 -7.79 -9.35 -23.57
C ASP A 393 -8.08 -10.81 -23.16
N ASP A 394 -7.03 -11.59 -22.90
CA ASP A 394 -7.07 -12.96 -22.39
C ASP A 394 -6.50 -13.12 -20.98
N THR A 395 -6.20 -12.00 -20.29
CA THR A 395 -5.60 -12.04 -18.96
C THR A 395 -6.63 -12.38 -17.88
N VAL A 396 -6.29 -13.34 -17.04
CA VAL A 396 -6.99 -13.66 -15.78
C VAL A 396 -6.11 -13.23 -14.63
N ARG A 397 -6.62 -12.37 -13.72
CA ARG A 397 -5.94 -12.02 -12.47
C ARG A 397 -6.55 -12.79 -11.33
N VAL A 398 -5.70 -13.44 -10.54
CA VAL A 398 -6.06 -14.15 -9.32
C VAL A 398 -5.42 -13.45 -8.12
N SER A 399 -6.22 -13.12 -7.11
CA SER A 399 -5.75 -12.75 -5.78
C SER A 399 -5.98 -13.94 -4.88
N VAL A 400 -4.92 -14.65 -4.55
CA VAL A 400 -4.99 -15.94 -3.86
C VAL A 400 -5.31 -15.75 -2.39
N GLY A 401 -6.16 -16.62 -1.85
CA GLY A 401 -6.58 -16.65 -0.46
C GLY A 401 -5.88 -17.74 0.36
N ILE A 402 -6.51 -18.09 1.48
CA ILE A 402 -5.95 -19.03 2.47
C ILE A 402 -6.60 -20.42 2.43
N GLU A 403 -7.34 -20.74 1.39
CA GLU A 403 -7.97 -22.05 1.21
C GLU A 403 -6.92 -23.17 1.23
N ASP A 404 -7.36 -24.42 1.31
CA ASP A 404 -6.48 -25.57 1.17
C ASP A 404 -5.89 -25.61 -0.24
N LYS A 405 -4.57 -25.69 -0.30
CA LYS A 405 -3.74 -25.56 -1.50
C LYS A 405 -4.17 -26.54 -2.61
N GLU A 406 -4.42 -27.77 -2.23
CA GLU A 406 -4.80 -28.84 -3.14
C GLU A 406 -6.17 -28.59 -3.79
N ASP A 407 -7.12 -28.05 -3.01
CA ASP A 407 -8.45 -27.72 -3.52
C ASP A 407 -8.40 -26.59 -4.54
N LEU A 408 -7.61 -25.53 -4.27
CA LEU A 408 -7.39 -24.46 -5.23
C LEU A 408 -6.74 -24.95 -6.52
N ILE A 409 -5.67 -25.73 -6.43
CA ILE A 409 -4.97 -26.26 -7.60
C ILE A 409 -5.92 -27.11 -8.44
N ASN A 410 -6.67 -28.01 -7.82
CA ASN A 410 -7.61 -28.88 -8.51
C ASN A 410 -8.73 -28.10 -9.18
N ASP A 411 -9.26 -27.06 -8.54
CA ASP A 411 -10.30 -26.20 -9.09
C ASP A 411 -9.83 -25.47 -10.36
N PHE A 412 -8.66 -24.82 -10.29
CA PHE A 412 -8.11 -24.11 -11.43
C PHE A 412 -7.70 -25.05 -12.58
N LEU A 413 -7.05 -26.18 -12.30
CA LEU A 413 -6.67 -27.15 -13.34
C LEU A 413 -7.89 -27.77 -14.02
N SER A 414 -8.96 -28.05 -13.25
CA SER A 414 -10.22 -28.55 -13.81
C SER A 414 -10.87 -27.49 -14.72
N ALA A 415 -10.96 -26.24 -14.28
CA ALA A 415 -11.51 -25.15 -15.09
C ALA A 415 -10.70 -24.89 -16.37
N VAL A 416 -9.37 -24.98 -16.30
CA VAL A 416 -8.48 -24.90 -17.48
C VAL A 416 -8.74 -26.06 -18.46
N ALA A 417 -8.81 -27.30 -17.95
CA ALA A 417 -9.07 -28.48 -18.78
C ALA A 417 -10.45 -28.40 -19.48
N ASP A 418 -11.51 -28.06 -18.74
CA ASP A 418 -12.86 -27.91 -19.26
C ASP A 418 -12.98 -26.77 -20.27
N SER A 419 -12.08 -25.77 -20.21
CA SER A 419 -12.06 -24.65 -21.14
C SER A 419 -11.55 -25.01 -22.55
N ARG A 420 -10.91 -26.18 -22.72
CA ARG A 420 -10.38 -26.66 -24.01
C ARG A 420 -11.46 -27.27 -24.91
N ILE A 421 -12.60 -27.60 -24.35
CA ILE A 421 -13.75 -28.17 -25.04
C ILE A 421 -14.71 -27.03 -25.41
#